data_b4a4d9e35dcf66667f964ea30b5ceaac
#
_entry.id   b4a4d9e35dcf66667f964ea30b5ceaac
#
_cell.length_a   1.000
_cell.length_b   1.000
_cell.length_c   1.000
_cell.angle_alpha   90.00
_cell.angle_beta   90.00
_cell.angle_gamma   90.00
#
_symmetry.space_group_name_H-M   'P 1'
#
loop_
_entity.id
_entity.type
_entity.pdbx_description
1 polymer ?
#
loop_
_entity_poly.entity_id
_entity_poly.type
_entity_poly.pdbx_seq_one_letter_code
_entity_poly.pdbx_strand_id
1 'polypeptide(L)'
;ISDYTSGSDVYRAHVFTSSGTFNVTELGDFPAAVDYLVVAGGGGGGVSQAGGGGAGGLRTNLSGHPLATNNPSFVVAAPGSYAVTIGAGGIGAATLAPEPGAQKLGGDGSNSVLAHPSTPITSLGGGGGGTWNPSADADPGRAGGSGGSGGRVESGYSQGTGGSGSYPGSPANPQPYRQGYDGGGTGTPYTAPYSGGGGGGAGGAGTAASGSTVGTGGAGVQVLIAGPPTTTGVGATGPSSPYGQWFAGGGGGGANVGSTSAPAGGGGAPNGFSLAGGGIGGGGTAPVGDGADGTAGTGGGGGGASHPKDSYDGGSGGSGVVIIRYLIATVETAKATGGAISFYGGKTIHTFLTSGTFATTTDWVSADVEYLVVGGGGAGGNFRYRGGGGGAGAYKTGTTPIGSHPVSTVIQVGAGGGSAVAGSPSYFGTP
;
A
#
# COMPACT_ATOMS: atom_id res chain seq x y z
N ILE A 1 11.87 3.46 9.21
CA ILE A 1 12.44 4.76 8.83
C ILE A 1 13.43 4.52 7.70
N SER A 2 13.36 5.30 6.65
CA SER A 2 14.29 5.26 5.52
C SER A 2 14.66 6.66 5.07
N ASP A 3 15.92 6.85 4.67
CA ASP A 3 16.40 8.07 4.04
C ASP A 3 16.61 7.81 2.56
N TYR A 4 16.24 8.78 1.71
CA TYR A 4 16.40 8.66 0.27
C TYR A 4 16.52 10.02 -0.42
N THR A 5 17.11 10.01 -1.61
CA THR A 5 17.27 11.20 -2.45
C THR A 5 16.17 11.23 -3.52
N SER A 6 15.60 12.40 -3.75
CA SER A 6 14.63 12.68 -4.83
C SER A 6 14.99 14.04 -5.47
N GLY A 7 15.55 14.01 -6.67
CA GLY A 7 16.15 15.18 -7.27
C GLY A 7 17.36 15.67 -6.46
N SER A 8 17.36 16.94 -6.07
CA SER A 8 18.38 17.55 -5.21
C SER A 8 18.08 17.39 -3.71
N ASP A 9 16.95 16.85 -3.34
CA ASP A 9 16.46 16.82 -1.97
C ASP A 9 16.69 15.46 -1.32
N VAL A 10 17.03 15.45 -0.04
CA VAL A 10 17.17 14.25 0.78
C VAL A 10 16.04 14.23 1.81
N TYR A 11 15.22 13.20 1.73
CA TYR A 11 14.06 13.02 2.60
C TYR A 11 14.27 11.89 3.59
N ARG A 12 13.67 12.03 4.76
CA ARG A 12 13.43 10.95 5.71
C ARG A 12 11.96 10.59 5.72
N ALA A 13 11.66 9.31 5.53
CA ALA A 13 10.31 8.76 5.58
C ALA A 13 10.13 7.82 6.78
N HIS A 14 9.05 8.03 7.53
CA HIS A 14 8.57 7.16 8.59
C HIS A 14 7.34 6.42 8.09
N VAL A 15 7.38 5.09 8.06
CA VAL A 15 6.27 4.23 7.63
C VAL A 15 5.69 3.54 8.85
N PHE A 16 4.40 3.77 9.12
CA PHE A 16 3.64 3.16 10.21
C PHE A 16 2.64 2.15 9.64
N THR A 17 2.86 0.88 9.87
CA THR A 17 1.94 -0.23 9.55
C THR A 17 1.16 -0.71 10.77
N SER A 18 1.45 -0.16 11.94
CA SER A 18 0.74 -0.31 13.19
C SER A 18 0.66 1.03 13.92
N SER A 19 -0.32 1.18 14.81
CA SER A 19 -0.47 2.40 15.61
C SER A 19 0.76 2.68 16.46
N GLY A 20 1.10 3.96 16.63
CA GLY A 20 2.30 4.39 17.33
C GLY A 20 2.38 5.90 17.49
N THR A 21 3.57 6.44 17.56
CA THR A 21 3.79 7.88 17.76
C THR A 21 4.91 8.38 16.84
N PHE A 22 4.64 9.46 16.15
CA PHE A 22 5.66 10.24 15.46
C PHE A 22 6.22 11.26 16.44
N ASN A 23 7.43 11.01 16.95
CA ASN A 23 8.11 11.88 17.90
C ASN A 23 9.08 12.79 17.17
N VAL A 24 8.87 14.10 17.30
CA VAL A 24 9.81 15.14 16.83
C VAL A 24 10.58 15.65 18.03
N THR A 25 11.87 15.37 18.06
CA THR A 25 12.76 15.73 19.18
C THR A 25 13.36 17.14 19.00
N GLU A 26 13.57 17.54 17.75
CA GLU A 26 14.17 18.81 17.38
C GLU A 26 13.65 19.26 16.02
N LEU A 27 13.51 20.57 15.83
CA LEU A 27 13.25 21.16 14.51
C LEU A 27 14.60 21.48 13.85
N GLY A 28 14.77 21.03 12.61
CA GLY A 28 15.93 21.37 11.79
C GLY A 28 15.77 22.71 11.10
N ASP A 29 16.74 23.06 10.25
CA ASP A 29 16.79 24.31 9.47
C ASP A 29 15.86 24.28 8.22
N PHE A 30 15.23 23.13 7.92
CA PHE A 30 14.32 22.96 6.80
C PHE A 30 12.87 23.30 7.17
N PRO A 31 11.97 23.49 6.18
CA PRO A 31 10.58 23.82 6.45
C PRO A 31 9.93 22.84 7.43
N ALA A 32 9.22 23.38 8.42
CA ALA A 32 8.52 22.60 9.44
C ALA A 32 7.29 21.84 8.89
N ALA A 33 6.89 22.07 7.65
CA ALA A 33 5.84 21.33 7.00
C ALA A 33 6.34 19.95 6.54
N VAL A 34 5.55 18.91 6.81
CA VAL A 34 5.85 17.55 6.37
C VAL A 34 4.84 17.10 5.31
N ASP A 35 5.29 16.26 4.40
CA ASP A 35 4.41 15.52 3.50
C ASP A 35 3.87 14.28 4.21
N TYR A 36 2.61 13.96 3.95
CA TYR A 36 1.99 12.77 4.51
C TYR A 36 1.18 11.99 3.49
N LEU A 37 1.03 10.71 3.79
CA LEU A 37 0.03 9.81 3.24
C LEU A 37 -0.67 9.13 4.42
N VAL A 38 -1.99 9.23 4.47
CA VAL A 38 -2.84 8.54 5.45
C VAL A 38 -3.84 7.68 4.68
N VAL A 39 -3.75 6.37 4.83
CA VAL A 39 -4.66 5.40 4.23
C VAL A 39 -5.36 4.63 5.33
N ALA A 40 -6.67 4.57 5.31
CA ALA A 40 -7.48 3.83 6.28
C ALA A 40 -7.54 2.33 5.93
N GLY A 41 -8.11 1.51 6.80
CA GLY A 41 -8.40 0.12 6.51
C GLY A 41 -9.50 -0.02 5.46
N GLY A 42 -9.36 -0.99 4.53
CA GLY A 42 -10.36 -1.35 3.55
C GLY A 42 -11.53 -2.13 4.16
N GLY A 43 -12.69 -2.11 3.53
CA GLY A 43 -13.85 -2.93 3.92
C GLY A 43 -13.70 -4.38 3.50
N GLY A 44 -14.35 -5.31 4.19
CA GLY A 44 -14.43 -6.73 3.80
C GLY A 44 -15.45 -6.98 2.70
N GLY A 45 -15.31 -8.06 1.96
CA GLY A 45 -16.26 -8.56 0.98
C GLY A 45 -17.42 -9.34 1.64
N GLY A 46 -18.56 -9.39 0.97
CA GLY A 46 -19.73 -10.14 1.40
C GLY A 46 -19.66 -11.62 1.02
N VAL A 47 -20.66 -12.44 1.42
CA VAL A 47 -20.82 -13.85 1.02
C VAL A 47 -21.88 -14.01 -0.06
N SER A 48 -21.77 -15.05 -0.88
CA SER A 48 -22.82 -15.50 -1.82
C SER A 48 -23.14 -14.52 -2.96
N GLN A 49 -22.41 -14.61 -4.05
CA GLN A 49 -22.53 -13.68 -5.20
C GLN A 49 -22.45 -12.23 -4.76
N ALA A 50 -21.52 -12.00 -3.87
CA ALA A 50 -21.44 -10.82 -3.05
C ALA A 50 -20.67 -9.70 -3.70
N GLY A 51 -20.90 -8.51 -3.19
CA GLY A 51 -20.11 -7.35 -3.49
C GLY A 51 -18.73 -7.39 -2.85
N GLY A 52 -17.73 -6.83 -3.52
CA GLY A 52 -16.40 -6.56 -2.93
C GLY A 52 -16.45 -5.38 -1.98
N GLY A 53 -15.56 -5.38 -0.97
CA GLY A 53 -15.36 -4.28 -0.05
C GLY A 53 -14.74 -3.06 -0.73
N GLY A 54 -15.10 -1.86 -0.29
CA GLY A 54 -14.48 -0.62 -0.69
C GLY A 54 -13.10 -0.44 -0.08
N ALA A 55 -12.21 0.23 -0.77
CA ALA A 55 -10.91 0.60 -0.21
C ALA A 55 -11.06 1.60 0.95
N GLY A 56 -10.09 1.61 1.85
CA GLY A 56 -9.90 2.69 2.82
C GLY A 56 -9.70 4.03 2.12
N GLY A 57 -10.22 5.08 2.72
CA GLY A 57 -10.01 6.45 2.25
C GLY A 57 -8.52 6.79 2.23
N LEU A 58 -8.11 7.61 1.27
CA LEU A 58 -6.73 8.04 1.11
C LEU A 58 -6.66 9.57 1.16
N ARG A 59 -5.73 10.08 1.96
CA ARG A 59 -5.39 11.50 2.05
C ARG A 59 -3.90 11.71 1.95
N THR A 60 -3.51 12.69 1.14
CA THR A 60 -2.11 13.12 1.00
C THR A 60 -2.05 14.61 0.71
N ASN A 61 -1.00 15.28 1.18
CA ASN A 61 -0.67 16.66 0.79
C ASN A 61 0.53 16.71 -0.15
N LEU A 62 0.98 15.56 -0.67
CA LEU A 62 2.15 15.47 -1.53
C LEU A 62 1.99 16.38 -2.75
N SER A 63 2.87 17.36 -2.89
CA SER A 63 2.83 18.33 -4.00
C SER A 63 2.80 17.64 -5.36
N GLY A 64 1.93 18.11 -6.25
CA GLY A 64 1.74 17.56 -7.59
C GLY A 64 0.84 16.31 -7.64
N HIS A 65 0.44 15.73 -6.51
CA HIS A 65 -0.48 14.60 -6.51
C HIS A 65 -1.94 15.07 -6.69
N PRO A 66 -2.75 14.46 -7.58
CA PRO A 66 -4.13 14.92 -7.85
C PRO A 66 -5.04 14.97 -6.62
N LEU A 67 -4.85 14.07 -5.66
CA LEU A 67 -5.62 14.02 -4.41
C LEU A 67 -5.09 14.97 -3.33
N ALA A 68 -4.02 15.74 -3.57
CA ALA A 68 -3.49 16.71 -2.60
C ALA A 68 -4.35 17.97 -2.50
N THR A 69 -5.18 18.26 -3.50
CA THR A 69 -6.03 19.44 -3.54
C THR A 69 -6.95 19.50 -2.32
N ASN A 70 -6.98 20.67 -1.65
CA ASN A 70 -7.76 20.93 -0.44
C ASN A 70 -7.39 20.11 0.80
N ASN A 71 -6.35 19.26 0.75
CA ASN A 71 -5.81 18.63 1.95
C ASN A 71 -4.94 19.64 2.72
N PRO A 72 -5.12 19.76 4.08
CA PRO A 72 -4.37 20.72 4.86
C PRO A 72 -2.89 20.36 4.94
N SER A 73 -2.05 21.37 5.09
CA SER A 73 -0.65 21.19 5.46
C SER A 73 -0.55 20.61 6.88
N PHE A 74 0.44 19.76 7.11
CA PHE A 74 0.80 19.30 8.45
C PHE A 74 2.09 20.00 8.86
N VAL A 75 1.96 20.97 9.77
CA VAL A 75 3.09 21.81 10.21
C VAL A 75 3.49 21.42 11.62
N VAL A 76 4.74 21.01 11.78
CA VAL A 76 5.36 20.71 13.07
C VAL A 76 5.97 22.00 13.64
N ALA A 77 5.20 22.75 14.39
CA ALA A 77 5.61 24.08 14.90
C ALA A 77 6.57 24.01 16.10
N ALA A 78 6.66 22.88 16.80
CA ALA A 78 7.54 22.65 17.94
C ALA A 78 7.86 21.16 18.10
N PRO A 79 8.93 20.78 18.79
CA PRO A 79 9.14 19.41 19.22
C PRO A 79 7.93 18.87 19.98
N GLY A 80 7.56 17.61 19.73
CA GLY A 80 6.36 17.03 20.33
C GLY A 80 6.07 15.62 19.82
N SER A 81 5.02 15.04 20.37
CA SER A 81 4.55 13.70 20.06
C SER A 81 3.22 13.75 19.33
N TYR A 82 3.15 13.15 18.16
CA TYR A 82 1.96 13.10 17.30
C TYR A 82 1.49 11.65 17.22
N ALA A 83 0.32 11.35 17.78
CA ALA A 83 -0.21 9.99 17.74
C ALA A 83 -0.58 9.59 16.30
N VAL A 84 -0.24 8.35 15.96
CA VAL A 84 -0.58 7.72 14.69
C VAL A 84 -1.48 6.52 14.98
N THR A 85 -2.69 6.54 14.45
CA THR A 85 -3.63 5.41 14.52
C THR A 85 -3.72 4.76 13.14
N ILE A 86 -3.51 3.46 13.07
CA ILE A 86 -3.68 2.68 11.83
C ILE A 86 -4.99 1.92 11.90
N GLY A 87 -5.87 2.15 10.93
CA GLY A 87 -7.15 1.48 10.82
C GLY A 87 -6.99 0.02 10.41
N ALA A 88 -7.65 -0.88 11.12
CA ALA A 88 -7.75 -2.27 10.73
C ALA A 88 -8.65 -2.43 9.49
N GLY A 89 -8.39 -3.46 8.68
CA GLY A 89 -9.33 -3.88 7.64
C GLY A 89 -10.61 -4.43 8.24
N GLY A 90 -11.72 -4.25 7.53
CA GLY A 90 -13.01 -4.86 7.86
C GLY A 90 -12.97 -6.37 7.67
N ILE A 91 -13.61 -7.11 8.54
CA ILE A 91 -13.67 -8.57 8.47
C ILE A 91 -14.49 -8.98 7.23
N GLY A 92 -14.02 -9.95 6.47
CA GLY A 92 -14.81 -10.60 5.42
C GLY A 92 -16.02 -11.32 6.03
N ALA A 93 -17.13 -11.33 5.32
CA ALA A 93 -18.32 -12.04 5.79
C ALA A 93 -18.07 -13.55 5.83
N ALA A 94 -18.56 -14.23 6.89
CA ALA A 94 -18.41 -15.67 7.06
C ALA A 94 -19.73 -16.42 6.80
N THR A 95 -19.62 -17.59 6.16
CA THR A 95 -20.76 -18.47 5.85
C THR A 95 -21.36 -19.12 7.09
N LEU A 96 -20.55 -19.40 8.08
CA LEU A 96 -20.93 -20.09 9.33
C LEU A 96 -21.37 -19.13 10.45
N ALA A 97 -21.85 -17.92 10.13
CA ALA A 97 -22.40 -17.01 11.15
C ALA A 97 -23.58 -17.68 11.88
N PRO A 98 -23.57 -17.73 13.23
CA PRO A 98 -24.49 -18.54 14.02
C PRO A 98 -25.92 -18.02 14.06
N GLU A 99 -26.25 -16.89 13.47
CA GLU A 99 -27.60 -16.32 13.49
C GLU A 99 -28.14 -16.15 12.06
N PRO A 100 -29.41 -16.50 11.82
CA PRO A 100 -30.09 -16.20 10.56
C PRO A 100 -30.26 -14.68 10.42
N GLY A 101 -29.53 -14.05 9.49
CA GLY A 101 -29.64 -12.62 9.18
C GLY A 101 -28.52 -11.73 9.70
N ALA A 102 -27.69 -12.19 10.62
CA ALA A 102 -26.54 -11.41 11.09
C ALA A 102 -25.27 -11.81 10.33
N GLN A 103 -24.62 -10.80 9.73
CA GLN A 103 -23.23 -10.85 9.25
C GLN A 103 -22.91 -11.63 7.97
N LYS A 104 -23.80 -11.59 7.01
CA LYS A 104 -23.45 -11.94 5.61
C LYS A 104 -22.83 -10.78 4.85
N LEU A 105 -22.86 -9.57 5.44
CA LEU A 105 -22.21 -8.35 4.92
C LEU A 105 -20.74 -8.32 5.32
N GLY A 106 -19.89 -7.86 4.41
CA GLY A 106 -18.52 -7.51 4.77
C GLY A 106 -18.47 -6.44 5.86
N GLY A 107 -17.51 -6.51 6.78
CA GLY A 107 -17.27 -5.49 7.80
C GLY A 107 -16.73 -4.19 7.21
N ASP A 108 -17.02 -3.04 7.85
CA ASP A 108 -16.37 -1.79 7.48
C ASP A 108 -14.92 -1.77 7.99
N GLY A 109 -14.03 -1.14 7.24
CA GLY A 109 -12.70 -0.81 7.69
C GLY A 109 -12.71 0.26 8.77
N SER A 110 -11.63 0.35 9.53
CA SER A 110 -11.44 1.38 10.55
C SER A 110 -10.67 2.57 10.02
N ASN A 111 -10.89 3.74 10.64
CA ASN A 111 -10.20 4.98 10.27
C ASN A 111 -8.71 4.93 10.61
N SER A 112 -7.87 5.56 9.78
CA SER A 112 -6.50 5.93 10.15
C SER A 112 -6.42 7.41 10.45
N VAL A 113 -5.61 7.75 11.46
CA VAL A 113 -5.48 9.13 11.92
C VAL A 113 -4.02 9.49 12.15
N LEU A 114 -3.58 10.60 11.58
CA LEU A 114 -2.37 11.30 11.99
C LEU A 114 -2.81 12.50 12.84
N ALA A 115 -2.61 12.42 14.15
CA ALA A 115 -3.08 13.42 15.09
C ALA A 115 -2.27 14.72 14.96
N HIS A 116 -2.98 15.83 14.93
CA HIS A 116 -2.41 17.17 15.00
C HIS A 116 -3.24 17.99 16.00
N PRO A 117 -2.63 18.85 16.83
CA PRO A 117 -3.36 19.59 17.88
C PRO A 117 -4.54 20.42 17.38
N SER A 118 -4.45 21.01 16.18
CA SER A 118 -5.50 21.85 15.62
C SER A 118 -6.30 21.15 14.50
N THR A 119 -5.68 20.30 13.69
CA THR A 119 -6.34 19.76 12.49
C THR A 119 -5.85 18.32 12.23
N PRO A 120 -6.43 17.31 12.89
CA PRO A 120 -6.06 15.92 12.67
C PRO A 120 -6.37 15.49 11.22
N ILE A 121 -5.50 14.70 10.64
CA ILE A 121 -5.69 14.12 9.32
C ILE A 121 -6.34 12.75 9.50
N THR A 122 -7.63 12.67 9.23
CA THR A 122 -8.40 11.43 9.34
C THR A 122 -8.78 10.92 7.97
N SER A 123 -8.40 9.69 7.64
CA SER A 123 -8.92 8.93 6.51
C SER A 123 -9.98 7.94 7.00
N LEU A 124 -11.10 7.86 6.29
CA LEU A 124 -12.26 7.04 6.69
C LEU A 124 -12.07 5.61 6.23
N GLY A 125 -12.49 4.64 7.05
CA GLY A 125 -12.50 3.24 6.68
C GLY A 125 -13.32 2.96 5.43
N GLY A 126 -12.97 1.93 4.66
CA GLY A 126 -13.72 1.48 3.50
C GLY A 126 -15.04 0.81 3.89
N GLY A 127 -16.08 0.97 3.07
CA GLY A 127 -17.39 0.33 3.30
C GLY A 127 -17.37 -1.16 2.99
N GLY A 128 -18.06 -1.97 3.77
CA GLY A 128 -18.22 -3.40 3.54
C GLY A 128 -19.07 -3.71 2.31
N GLY A 129 -18.79 -4.85 1.65
CA GLY A 129 -19.56 -5.36 0.51
C GLY A 129 -20.91 -5.94 0.93
N GLY A 130 -21.92 -5.75 0.08
CA GLY A 130 -23.26 -6.30 0.23
C GLY A 130 -23.33 -7.80 -0.08
N THR A 131 -24.43 -8.43 0.27
CA THR A 131 -24.67 -9.85 0.05
C THR A 131 -25.96 -10.11 -0.72
N TRP A 132 -26.11 -11.33 -1.23
CA TRP A 132 -27.37 -11.81 -1.76
C TRP A 132 -28.38 -12.12 -0.64
N ASN A 133 -29.61 -11.64 -0.83
CA ASN A 133 -30.72 -11.96 0.05
C ASN A 133 -31.85 -12.56 -0.79
N PRO A 134 -32.24 -13.86 -0.57
CA PRO A 134 -33.27 -14.53 -1.36
C PRO A 134 -34.71 -14.14 -0.98
N SER A 135 -34.90 -13.43 0.11
CA SER A 135 -36.21 -13.15 0.70
C SER A 135 -36.51 -11.66 0.88
N ALA A 136 -35.62 -10.79 0.47
CA ALA A 136 -35.71 -9.33 0.60
C ALA A 136 -34.95 -8.62 -0.50
N ASP A 137 -35.01 -7.27 -0.49
CA ASP A 137 -34.11 -6.46 -1.30
C ASP A 137 -32.65 -6.83 -1.01
N ALA A 138 -31.81 -6.80 -2.05
CA ALA A 138 -30.38 -7.06 -1.87
C ALA A 138 -29.77 -6.07 -0.90
N ASP A 139 -28.91 -6.56 -0.02
CA ASP A 139 -28.17 -5.69 0.88
C ASP A 139 -27.21 -4.79 0.06
N PRO A 140 -27.32 -3.46 0.21
CA PRO A 140 -26.45 -2.54 -0.50
C PRO A 140 -25.02 -2.61 0.06
N GLY A 141 -24.07 -2.19 -0.75
CA GLY A 141 -22.74 -1.87 -0.26
C GLY A 141 -22.81 -0.73 0.74
N ARG A 142 -21.94 -0.74 1.75
CA ARG A 142 -21.89 0.30 2.76
C ARG A 142 -21.03 1.48 2.33
N ALA A 143 -21.39 2.67 2.80
CA ALA A 143 -20.60 3.87 2.56
C ALA A 143 -19.30 3.86 3.39
N GLY A 144 -18.24 4.46 2.87
CA GLY A 144 -16.94 4.52 3.54
C GLY A 144 -16.01 5.56 2.93
N GLY A 145 -14.72 5.46 3.18
CA GLY A 145 -13.69 6.19 2.47
C GLY A 145 -13.83 5.98 0.96
N SER A 146 -13.85 4.72 0.54
CA SER A 146 -14.48 4.25 -0.70
C SER A 146 -15.65 3.34 -0.33
N GLY A 147 -16.71 3.35 -1.15
CA GLY A 147 -17.91 2.56 -0.89
C GLY A 147 -17.74 1.07 -1.22
N GLY A 148 -18.33 0.19 -0.42
CA GLY A 148 -18.48 -1.22 -0.77
C GLY A 148 -19.49 -1.40 -1.92
N SER A 149 -19.47 -2.53 -2.59
CA SER A 149 -20.41 -2.79 -3.69
C SER A 149 -21.66 -3.54 -3.24
N GLY A 150 -22.74 -3.44 -4.02
CA GLY A 150 -23.98 -4.19 -3.79
C GLY A 150 -23.83 -5.68 -4.09
N GLY A 151 -24.55 -6.49 -3.33
CA GLY A 151 -24.73 -7.91 -3.60
C GLY A 151 -25.84 -8.16 -4.62
N ARG A 152 -25.91 -9.40 -5.13
CA ARG A 152 -26.95 -9.84 -6.06
C ARG A 152 -28.38 -9.67 -5.51
N VAL A 153 -29.35 -9.53 -6.41
CA VAL A 153 -30.78 -9.47 -6.10
C VAL A 153 -31.57 -10.58 -6.80
N GLU A 154 -32.63 -11.05 -6.18
CA GLU A 154 -33.62 -11.95 -6.79
C GLU A 154 -34.66 -11.18 -7.61
N SER A 155 -35.40 -11.92 -8.49
CA SER A 155 -36.52 -11.39 -9.26
C SER A 155 -37.63 -10.85 -8.34
N GLY A 156 -38.03 -9.60 -8.59
CA GLY A 156 -39.10 -8.93 -7.83
C GLY A 156 -38.62 -8.04 -6.68
N TYR A 157 -37.35 -7.96 -6.44
CA TYR A 157 -36.74 -7.10 -5.41
C TYR A 157 -35.85 -5.99 -5.99
N SER A 158 -35.53 -4.99 -5.19
CA SER A 158 -34.68 -3.86 -5.60
C SER A 158 -33.23 -4.29 -5.75
N GLN A 159 -32.53 -3.66 -6.71
CA GLN A 159 -31.11 -3.93 -6.98
C GLN A 159 -30.22 -3.55 -5.80
N GLY A 160 -29.17 -4.33 -5.56
CA GLY A 160 -28.11 -3.99 -4.63
C GLY A 160 -27.32 -2.80 -5.15
N THR A 161 -27.48 -1.64 -4.52
CA THR A 161 -26.73 -0.45 -4.86
C THR A 161 -25.32 -0.47 -4.29
N GLY A 162 -24.35 0.15 -4.96
CA GLY A 162 -23.06 0.42 -4.37
C GLY A 162 -23.17 1.47 -3.27
N GLY A 163 -22.32 1.35 -2.24
CA GLY A 163 -22.17 2.33 -1.18
C GLY A 163 -21.42 3.57 -1.71
N SER A 164 -21.69 4.72 -1.09
CA SER A 164 -21.03 5.97 -1.47
C SER A 164 -19.60 6.04 -0.91
N GLY A 165 -18.68 6.55 -1.72
CA GLY A 165 -17.39 7.00 -1.28
C GLY A 165 -17.45 8.37 -0.57
N SER A 166 -16.31 8.83 -0.05
CA SER A 166 -16.17 10.13 0.62
C SER A 166 -15.61 11.18 -0.34
N TYR A 167 -16.43 12.17 -0.72
CA TYR A 167 -16.06 13.26 -1.62
C TYR A 167 -16.99 14.47 -1.45
N PRO A 168 -16.68 15.66 -2.00
CA PRO A 168 -17.59 16.81 -1.98
C PRO A 168 -18.94 16.45 -2.62
N GLY A 169 -20.02 16.60 -1.85
CA GLY A 169 -21.37 16.26 -2.28
C GLY A 169 -21.74 14.79 -2.20
N SER A 170 -20.93 13.94 -1.60
CA SER A 170 -21.29 12.54 -1.33
C SER A 170 -22.56 12.42 -0.50
N PRO A 171 -23.53 11.57 -0.86
CA PRO A 171 -24.80 11.44 -0.13
C PRO A 171 -24.65 10.98 1.33
N ALA A 172 -23.70 10.11 1.61
CA ALA A 172 -23.51 9.51 2.94
C ALA A 172 -22.32 10.10 3.71
N ASN A 173 -21.23 10.45 3.03
CA ASN A 173 -20.00 10.94 3.64
C ASN A 173 -19.45 12.19 2.94
N PRO A 174 -20.14 13.34 3.01
CA PRO A 174 -19.66 14.56 2.39
C PRO A 174 -18.37 15.05 3.06
N GLN A 175 -17.34 15.28 2.26
CA GLN A 175 -16.04 15.78 2.71
C GLN A 175 -15.58 16.92 1.80
N PRO A 176 -14.79 17.89 2.29
CA PRO A 176 -14.27 18.97 1.44
C PRO A 176 -13.24 18.50 0.41
N TYR A 177 -12.78 17.26 0.53
CA TYR A 177 -11.79 16.62 -0.35
C TYR A 177 -12.22 15.18 -0.64
N ARG A 178 -11.79 14.65 -1.79
CA ARG A 178 -12.05 13.25 -2.14
C ARG A 178 -11.10 12.34 -1.37
N GLN A 179 -11.66 11.28 -0.76
CA GLN A 179 -10.89 10.19 -0.15
C GLN A 179 -11.02 8.88 -0.94
N GLY A 180 -12.11 8.71 -1.70
CA GLY A 180 -12.38 7.55 -2.52
C GLY A 180 -13.65 7.68 -3.35
N TYR A 181 -13.99 6.63 -4.08
CA TYR A 181 -15.11 6.56 -5.01
C TYR A 181 -16.18 5.56 -4.55
N ASP A 182 -17.33 5.63 -5.21
CA ASP A 182 -18.46 4.75 -4.94
C ASP A 182 -18.16 3.30 -5.36
N GLY A 183 -18.79 2.36 -4.70
CA GLY A 183 -18.86 0.97 -5.13
C GLY A 183 -19.81 0.77 -6.30
N GLY A 184 -19.60 -0.31 -7.06
CA GLY A 184 -20.49 -0.74 -8.13
C GLY A 184 -21.78 -1.36 -7.57
N GLY A 185 -22.88 -1.14 -8.25
CA GLY A 185 -24.13 -1.85 -7.97
C GLY A 185 -24.23 -3.20 -8.69
N THR A 186 -25.35 -3.89 -8.55
CA THR A 186 -25.72 -4.99 -9.43
C THR A 186 -26.47 -4.43 -10.63
N GLY A 187 -26.01 -4.76 -11.84
CA GLY A 187 -26.68 -4.32 -13.08
C GLY A 187 -28.08 -4.94 -13.28
N THR A 188 -28.84 -4.36 -14.21
CA THR A 188 -30.19 -4.80 -14.59
C THR A 188 -30.19 -6.16 -15.26
N PRO A 189 -31.38 -6.83 -15.33
CA PRO A 189 -31.90 -7.75 -14.34
C PRO A 189 -31.83 -9.21 -14.78
N TYR A 190 -31.88 -10.13 -13.83
CA TYR A 190 -32.43 -11.50 -13.93
C TYR A 190 -31.91 -12.45 -15.01
N THR A 191 -30.79 -12.19 -15.67
CA THR A 191 -30.16 -13.18 -16.54
C THR A 191 -28.99 -13.86 -15.82
N ALA A 192 -29.13 -15.14 -15.56
CA ALA A 192 -28.00 -15.96 -15.10
C ALA A 192 -26.87 -15.92 -16.13
N PRO A 193 -25.61 -16.04 -15.65
CA PRO A 193 -25.20 -16.24 -14.28
C PRO A 193 -25.06 -14.89 -13.53
N TYR A 194 -25.49 -14.87 -12.30
CA TYR A 194 -25.56 -13.70 -11.42
C TYR A 194 -24.20 -13.39 -10.80
N SER A 195 -23.93 -12.08 -10.56
CA SER A 195 -22.62 -11.63 -10.09
C SER A 195 -22.74 -10.42 -9.17
N GLY A 196 -21.78 -10.27 -8.24
CA GLY A 196 -21.63 -9.10 -7.38
C GLY A 196 -20.85 -7.98 -8.06
N GLY A 197 -21.07 -6.74 -7.63
CA GLY A 197 -20.35 -5.55 -8.07
C GLY A 197 -18.95 -5.47 -7.43
N GLY A 198 -18.08 -4.61 -7.95
CA GLY A 198 -16.77 -4.30 -7.36
C GLY A 198 -16.84 -3.12 -6.41
N GLY A 199 -16.07 -3.15 -5.30
CA GLY A 199 -15.92 -2.06 -4.35
C GLY A 199 -15.19 -0.87 -4.96
N GLY A 200 -15.43 0.35 -4.47
CA GLY A 200 -14.74 1.57 -4.90
C GLY A 200 -13.28 1.58 -4.48
N GLY A 201 -12.42 2.28 -5.22
CA GLY A 201 -11.03 2.57 -4.88
C GLY A 201 -10.77 4.05 -4.69
N ALA A 202 -9.56 4.43 -4.29
CA ALA A 202 -9.18 5.84 -4.18
C ALA A 202 -8.97 6.52 -5.53
N GLY A 203 -8.67 5.76 -6.59
CA GLY A 203 -8.44 6.25 -7.96
C GLY A 203 -9.62 6.09 -8.90
N GLY A 204 -10.65 5.31 -8.55
CA GLY A 204 -11.80 5.08 -9.40
C GLY A 204 -12.92 4.32 -8.72
N ALA A 205 -14.12 4.45 -9.27
CA ALA A 205 -15.30 3.71 -8.82
C ALA A 205 -15.16 2.21 -9.16
N GLY A 206 -15.81 1.39 -8.32
CA GLY A 206 -16.02 0.00 -8.67
C GLY A 206 -17.00 -0.15 -9.82
N THR A 207 -16.86 -1.20 -10.63
CA THR A 207 -17.78 -1.45 -11.73
C THR A 207 -19.01 -2.23 -11.25
N ALA A 208 -20.14 -1.92 -11.85
CA ALA A 208 -21.35 -2.70 -11.64
C ALA A 208 -21.22 -4.09 -12.29
N ALA A 209 -21.81 -5.11 -11.65
CA ALA A 209 -22.01 -6.38 -12.30
C ALA A 209 -23.08 -6.29 -13.40
N SER A 210 -22.95 -7.05 -14.49
CA SER A 210 -23.92 -7.13 -15.56
C SER A 210 -23.97 -8.53 -16.17
N GLY A 211 -25.10 -9.22 -16.03
CA GLY A 211 -25.27 -10.60 -16.50
C GLY A 211 -24.20 -11.54 -15.92
N SER A 212 -23.39 -12.13 -16.80
CA SER A 212 -22.27 -12.99 -16.44
C SER A 212 -21.00 -12.23 -16.06
N THR A 213 -20.96 -10.90 -16.23
CA THR A 213 -19.77 -10.12 -15.94
C THR A 213 -19.77 -9.68 -14.49
N VAL A 214 -18.78 -10.12 -13.73
CA VAL A 214 -18.55 -9.67 -12.37
C VAL A 214 -17.99 -8.26 -12.34
N GLY A 215 -18.36 -7.50 -11.32
CA GLY A 215 -17.81 -6.16 -11.13
C GLY A 215 -16.37 -6.17 -10.65
N THR A 216 -15.48 -5.46 -11.34
CA THR A 216 -14.10 -5.27 -10.91
C THR A 216 -14.00 -4.18 -9.84
N GLY A 217 -13.10 -4.36 -8.91
CA GLY A 217 -12.76 -3.33 -7.90
C GLY A 217 -12.25 -2.06 -8.54
N GLY A 218 -12.57 -0.92 -7.94
CA GLY A 218 -12.10 0.40 -8.36
C GLY A 218 -10.59 0.54 -8.25
N ALA A 219 -10.00 1.33 -9.15
CA ALA A 219 -8.56 1.54 -9.16
C ALA A 219 -8.04 2.20 -7.88
N GLY A 220 -6.86 1.81 -7.43
CA GLY A 220 -6.11 2.55 -6.44
C GLY A 220 -5.26 3.66 -7.05
N VAL A 221 -4.43 4.29 -6.25
CA VAL A 221 -3.53 5.38 -6.66
C VAL A 221 -2.09 5.10 -6.23
N GLN A 222 -1.16 5.61 -7.00
CA GLN A 222 0.26 5.59 -6.66
C GLN A 222 0.65 6.88 -5.93
N VAL A 223 1.34 6.75 -4.78
CA VAL A 223 1.85 7.90 -4.01
C VAL A 223 3.31 7.64 -3.67
N LEU A 224 4.22 8.26 -4.40
CA LEU A 224 5.68 8.08 -4.25
C LEU A 224 6.22 8.92 -3.09
N ILE A 225 6.04 8.45 -1.86
CA ILE A 225 6.37 9.18 -0.63
C ILE A 225 7.38 8.46 0.27
N ALA A 226 7.54 7.13 0.11
CA ALA A 226 8.41 6.34 0.98
C ALA A 226 9.82 6.09 0.43
N GLY A 227 10.16 6.66 -0.72
CA GLY A 227 11.43 6.46 -1.41
C GLY A 227 11.27 5.81 -2.78
N PRO A 228 12.34 5.33 -3.42
CA PRO A 228 12.28 4.72 -4.74
C PRO A 228 11.37 3.49 -4.72
N PRO A 229 10.37 3.39 -5.63
CA PRO A 229 9.36 2.33 -5.58
C PRO A 229 9.94 0.92 -5.75
N THR A 230 11.11 0.79 -6.36
CA THR A 230 11.79 -0.49 -6.59
C THR A 230 12.40 -1.11 -5.33
N THR A 231 12.60 -0.36 -4.26
CA THR A 231 13.38 -0.78 -3.09
C THR A 231 12.65 -0.69 -1.76
N THR A 232 11.52 0.01 -1.69
CA THR A 232 10.87 0.29 -0.41
C THR A 232 10.01 -0.86 0.14
N GLY A 233 9.50 -1.74 -0.70
CA GLY A 233 8.55 -2.78 -0.28
C GLY A 233 7.23 -2.25 0.31
N VAL A 234 6.96 -0.94 0.19
CA VAL A 234 5.77 -0.27 0.73
C VAL A 234 4.66 -0.20 -0.31
N GLY A 235 3.42 -0.45 0.10
CA GLY A 235 2.28 -0.50 -0.80
C GLY A 235 2.24 -1.77 -1.66
N ALA A 236 1.35 -1.81 -2.61
CA ALA A 236 1.17 -2.91 -3.55
C ALA A 236 1.67 -2.56 -4.97
N THR A 237 1.63 -3.54 -5.86
CA THR A 237 1.87 -3.34 -7.30
C THR A 237 0.70 -2.63 -7.97
N GLY A 238 0.94 -1.99 -9.11
CA GLY A 238 -0.07 -1.24 -9.86
C GLY A 238 -0.11 -1.60 -11.35
N PRO A 239 -1.06 -1.05 -12.09
CA PRO A 239 -1.36 -1.45 -13.47
C PRO A 239 -0.24 -1.16 -14.49
N SER A 240 0.58 -0.18 -14.23
CA SER A 240 1.66 0.23 -15.15
C SER A 240 3.07 -0.02 -14.60
N SER A 241 3.16 -0.60 -13.40
CA SER A 241 4.46 -0.83 -12.77
C SER A 241 4.39 -2.02 -11.82
N PRO A 242 5.30 -3.00 -11.90
CA PRO A 242 5.45 -4.04 -10.90
C PRO A 242 5.98 -3.50 -9.56
N TYR A 243 6.27 -2.21 -9.50
CA TYR A 243 6.84 -1.54 -8.34
C TYR A 243 5.77 -0.94 -7.44
N GLY A 244 6.05 -0.95 -6.13
CA GLY A 244 5.14 -0.59 -5.04
C GLY A 244 4.64 0.85 -5.00
N GLN A 245 4.16 1.21 -3.83
CA GLN A 245 3.54 2.48 -3.47
C GLN A 245 2.20 2.77 -4.19
N TRP A 246 1.49 1.70 -4.56
CA TRP A 246 0.08 1.75 -4.92
C TRP A 246 -0.77 1.38 -3.71
N PHE A 247 -1.85 2.13 -3.50
CA PHE A 247 -2.70 2.05 -2.31
C PHE A 247 -4.17 2.14 -2.66
N ALA A 248 -5.00 1.64 -1.78
CA ALA A 248 -6.43 1.85 -1.73
C ALA A 248 -7.17 1.39 -3.02
N GLY A 249 -6.89 0.17 -3.49
CA GLY A 249 -7.66 -0.50 -4.52
C GLY A 249 -8.91 -1.19 -3.95
N GLY A 250 -10.04 -1.12 -4.62
CA GLY A 250 -11.29 -1.79 -4.21
C GLY A 250 -11.26 -3.29 -4.43
N GLY A 251 -12.05 -4.05 -3.70
CA GLY A 251 -12.21 -5.51 -3.87
C GLY A 251 -13.08 -5.86 -5.09
N GLY A 252 -12.79 -6.98 -5.75
CA GLY A 252 -13.60 -7.53 -6.84
C GLY A 252 -14.88 -8.21 -6.34
N GLY A 253 -15.93 -8.25 -7.17
CA GLY A 253 -17.18 -8.94 -6.87
C GLY A 253 -17.08 -10.46 -7.02
N GLY A 254 -17.94 -11.20 -6.32
CA GLY A 254 -18.06 -12.66 -6.42
C GLY A 254 -18.96 -13.11 -7.58
N ALA A 255 -18.61 -14.22 -8.22
CA ALA A 255 -19.33 -14.83 -9.35
C ALA A 255 -20.28 -15.97 -8.90
N ASN A 256 -21.14 -16.42 -9.81
CA ASN A 256 -21.93 -17.66 -9.61
C ASN A 256 -21.13 -18.89 -10.05
N VAL A 257 -21.22 -19.98 -9.34
CA VAL A 257 -20.72 -21.30 -9.75
C VAL A 257 -21.41 -21.75 -11.03
N GLY A 258 -20.63 -22.22 -12.01
CA GLY A 258 -21.11 -22.62 -13.32
C GLY A 258 -21.21 -21.47 -14.33
N SER A 259 -20.90 -20.23 -13.92
CA SER A 259 -20.64 -19.17 -14.85
C SER A 259 -19.27 -19.36 -15.49
N THR A 260 -19.13 -18.98 -16.76
CA THR A 260 -17.82 -18.95 -17.44
C THR A 260 -16.99 -17.72 -17.03
N SER A 261 -17.48 -16.94 -16.08
CA SER A 261 -16.81 -15.70 -15.66
C SER A 261 -15.56 -16.02 -14.85
N ALA A 262 -14.46 -15.45 -15.26
CA ALA A 262 -13.24 -15.42 -14.47
C ALA A 262 -13.46 -14.64 -13.15
N PRO A 263 -12.66 -14.90 -12.11
CA PRO A 263 -12.67 -14.10 -10.88
C PRO A 263 -12.52 -12.61 -11.19
N ALA A 264 -13.32 -11.76 -10.52
CA ALA A 264 -13.20 -10.31 -10.69
C ALA A 264 -11.86 -9.81 -10.17
N GLY A 265 -11.19 -8.96 -10.95
CA GLY A 265 -9.94 -8.33 -10.51
C GLY A 265 -10.17 -7.33 -9.37
N GLY A 266 -9.21 -7.24 -8.45
CA GLY A 266 -9.18 -6.22 -7.40
C GLY A 266 -8.34 -5.02 -7.82
N GLY A 267 -8.66 -3.83 -7.30
CA GLY A 267 -7.86 -2.61 -7.50
C GLY A 267 -7.78 -2.10 -8.94
N GLY A 268 -8.80 -2.33 -9.76
CA GLY A 268 -8.80 -1.96 -11.18
C GLY A 268 -8.04 -2.93 -12.08
N ALA A 269 -7.65 -4.09 -11.56
CA ALA A 269 -6.98 -5.13 -12.32
C ALA A 269 -7.90 -5.84 -13.32
N PRO A 270 -7.36 -6.43 -14.39
CA PRO A 270 -8.08 -7.44 -15.15
C PRO A 270 -8.54 -8.61 -14.28
N ASN A 271 -9.55 -9.33 -14.76
CA ASN A 271 -10.07 -10.49 -14.04
C ASN A 271 -8.96 -11.48 -13.64
N GLY A 272 -9.02 -11.95 -12.40
CA GLY A 272 -8.06 -12.90 -11.82
C GLY A 272 -6.77 -12.27 -11.30
N PHE A 273 -6.64 -10.93 -11.29
CA PHE A 273 -5.46 -10.22 -10.78
C PHE A 273 -5.82 -9.26 -9.64
N SER A 274 -4.81 -8.91 -8.84
CA SER A 274 -4.91 -7.95 -7.75
C SER A 274 -3.93 -6.81 -7.98
N LEU A 275 -4.41 -5.57 -7.88
CA LEU A 275 -3.59 -4.35 -7.97
C LEU A 275 -3.91 -3.42 -6.80
N ALA A 276 -3.01 -2.55 -6.47
CA ALA A 276 -3.14 -1.53 -5.43
C ALA A 276 -3.69 -2.07 -4.08
N GLY A 277 -3.48 -3.37 -3.81
CA GLY A 277 -3.90 -4.04 -2.61
C GLY A 277 -5.34 -4.54 -2.58
N GLY A 278 -6.14 -4.36 -3.63
CA GLY A 278 -7.51 -4.87 -3.68
C GLY A 278 -7.58 -6.39 -3.83
N GLY A 279 -8.42 -7.08 -3.05
CA GLY A 279 -8.63 -8.53 -3.10
C GLY A 279 -9.40 -8.95 -4.36
N ILE A 280 -9.09 -10.12 -4.89
CA ILE A 280 -9.78 -10.73 -6.02
C ILE A 280 -11.11 -11.34 -5.53
N GLY A 281 -12.19 -11.19 -6.30
CA GLY A 281 -13.46 -11.85 -5.99
C GLY A 281 -13.42 -13.34 -6.30
N GLY A 282 -14.27 -14.13 -5.62
CA GLY A 282 -14.42 -15.57 -5.89
C GLY A 282 -14.93 -15.83 -7.31
N GLY A 283 -14.31 -16.78 -8.03
CA GLY A 283 -14.63 -17.11 -9.43
C GLY A 283 -15.81 -18.06 -9.60
N GLY A 284 -16.40 -18.06 -10.79
CA GLY A 284 -17.43 -19.02 -11.21
C GLY A 284 -16.86 -20.33 -11.81
N THR A 285 -15.62 -20.29 -12.29
CA THR A 285 -14.79 -21.45 -12.69
C THR A 285 -13.58 -21.51 -11.76
N ALA A 286 -12.93 -22.65 -11.69
CA ALA A 286 -11.80 -22.83 -10.75
C ALA A 286 -10.73 -21.71 -10.86
N PRO A 287 -10.21 -21.18 -9.73
CA PRO A 287 -10.63 -21.55 -8.39
C PRO A 287 -11.96 -20.88 -8.00
N VAL A 288 -13.00 -21.74 -7.80
CA VAL A 288 -14.28 -21.33 -7.20
C VAL A 288 -14.01 -21.14 -5.73
N GLY A 289 -14.51 -20.11 -5.10
CA GLY A 289 -14.31 -20.07 -3.68
C GLY A 289 -14.47 -18.73 -3.01
N ASP A 290 -13.70 -18.60 -1.98
CA ASP A 290 -13.63 -17.42 -1.13
C ASP A 290 -13.19 -16.20 -1.91
N GLY A 291 -13.61 -15.03 -1.49
CA GLY A 291 -13.00 -13.77 -1.85
C GLY A 291 -11.60 -13.66 -1.24
N ALA A 292 -10.65 -13.15 -1.98
CA ALA A 292 -9.30 -12.92 -1.45
C ALA A 292 -9.25 -11.69 -0.55
N ASP A 293 -8.37 -11.74 0.46
CA ASP A 293 -8.12 -10.61 1.34
C ASP A 293 -7.48 -9.44 0.58
N GLY A 294 -7.78 -8.24 1.01
CA GLY A 294 -7.02 -7.04 0.69
C GLY A 294 -5.63 -7.07 1.33
N THR A 295 -4.65 -6.54 0.65
CA THR A 295 -3.26 -6.52 1.11
C THR A 295 -3.10 -5.60 2.32
N ALA A 296 -2.52 -6.11 3.40
CA ALA A 296 -2.22 -5.32 4.59
C ALA A 296 -1.27 -4.15 4.29
N GLY A 297 -1.44 -3.02 4.98
CA GLY A 297 -0.64 -1.81 4.77
C GLY A 297 -0.93 -1.07 3.47
N THR A 298 -2.04 -1.36 2.81
CA THR A 298 -2.45 -0.69 1.57
C THR A 298 -3.83 -0.06 1.63
N GLY A 299 -4.65 -0.47 2.61
CA GLY A 299 -6.07 -0.08 2.67
C GLY A 299 -6.93 -0.72 1.57
N GLY A 300 -6.49 -1.82 0.96
CA GLY A 300 -7.24 -2.50 -0.10
C GLY A 300 -8.53 -3.14 0.41
N GLY A 301 -9.62 -3.10 -0.37
CA GLY A 301 -10.88 -3.79 -0.06
C GLY A 301 -10.77 -5.30 -0.27
N GLY A 302 -11.50 -6.11 0.49
CA GLY A 302 -11.59 -7.57 0.33
C GLY A 302 -12.50 -7.97 -0.81
N GLY A 303 -12.24 -9.10 -1.46
CA GLY A 303 -13.05 -9.66 -2.54
C GLY A 303 -14.37 -10.27 -2.02
N GLY A 304 -15.45 -10.19 -2.79
CA GLY A 304 -16.71 -10.87 -2.51
C GLY A 304 -16.62 -12.36 -2.83
N ALA A 305 -17.31 -13.20 -2.04
CA ALA A 305 -17.35 -14.63 -2.26
C ALA A 305 -18.27 -15.05 -3.40
N SER A 306 -17.99 -16.20 -3.99
CA SER A 306 -18.83 -16.84 -5.00
C SER A 306 -20.02 -17.57 -4.38
N HIS A 307 -20.86 -18.22 -5.22
CA HIS A 307 -21.93 -19.13 -4.81
C HIS A 307 -21.44 -20.59 -4.94
N PRO A 308 -21.96 -21.61 -4.18
CA PRO A 308 -23.16 -21.59 -3.33
C PRO A 308 -22.94 -20.89 -1.97
N LYS A 309 -24.02 -20.31 -1.49
CA LYS A 309 -24.07 -19.35 -0.36
C LYS A 309 -23.50 -19.83 0.97
N ASP A 310 -23.43 -21.12 1.19
CA ASP A 310 -23.03 -21.67 2.48
C ASP A 310 -21.69 -22.40 2.41
N SER A 311 -20.83 -22.01 1.47
CA SER A 311 -19.57 -22.71 1.20
C SER A 311 -18.33 -21.80 1.15
N TYR A 312 -18.50 -20.48 0.92
CA TYR A 312 -17.37 -19.58 0.67
C TYR A 312 -17.48 -18.26 1.41
N ASP A 313 -16.39 -17.83 2.00
CA ASP A 313 -16.28 -16.61 2.78
C ASP A 313 -15.84 -15.43 1.93
N GLY A 314 -16.28 -14.22 2.30
CA GLY A 314 -15.75 -12.98 1.76
C GLY A 314 -14.33 -12.71 2.27
N GLY A 315 -13.47 -12.09 1.45
CA GLY A 315 -12.14 -11.67 1.87
C GLY A 315 -12.21 -10.50 2.85
N SER A 316 -11.30 -10.47 3.82
CA SER A 316 -11.14 -9.33 4.72
C SER A 316 -10.49 -8.15 3.98
N GLY A 317 -10.76 -6.92 4.40
CA GLY A 317 -10.03 -5.75 3.92
C GLY A 317 -8.59 -5.72 4.46
N GLY A 318 -7.67 -5.07 3.75
CA GLY A 318 -6.31 -4.82 4.19
C GLY A 318 -6.25 -3.67 5.20
N SER A 319 -5.33 -3.73 6.16
CA SER A 319 -5.08 -2.61 7.08
C SER A 319 -4.59 -1.36 6.35
N GLY A 320 -4.77 -0.20 6.97
CA GLY A 320 -4.23 1.06 6.50
C GLY A 320 -2.73 1.22 6.73
N VAL A 321 -2.22 2.39 6.34
CA VAL A 321 -0.83 2.82 6.53
C VAL A 321 -0.78 4.33 6.72
N VAL A 322 0.17 4.81 7.52
CA VAL A 322 0.52 6.24 7.58
C VAL A 322 1.99 6.39 7.23
N ILE A 323 2.29 7.30 6.31
CA ILE A 323 3.65 7.63 5.92
C ILE A 323 3.83 9.13 6.10
N ILE A 324 4.92 9.50 6.77
CA ILE A 324 5.31 10.90 7.00
C ILE A 324 6.71 11.07 6.45
N ARG A 325 6.91 12.04 5.56
CA ARG A 325 8.26 12.39 5.09
C ARG A 325 8.55 13.87 5.29
N TYR A 326 9.78 14.17 5.49
CA TYR A 326 10.28 15.54 5.59
C TYR A 326 11.68 15.67 5.03
N LEU A 327 12.01 16.88 4.61
CA LEU A 327 13.32 17.23 4.08
C LEU A 327 14.33 17.26 5.23
N ILE A 328 15.46 16.60 5.07
CA ILE A 328 16.56 16.58 6.04
C ILE A 328 17.85 17.18 5.52
N ALA A 329 18.01 17.27 4.20
CA ALA A 329 19.15 17.90 3.55
C ALA A 329 18.86 18.13 2.07
N THR A 330 19.76 18.88 1.43
CA THR A 330 19.85 18.94 -0.04
C THR A 330 21.13 18.27 -0.48
N VAL A 331 21.14 17.69 -1.67
CA VAL A 331 22.37 17.09 -2.26
C VAL A 331 23.45 18.15 -2.46
N GLU A 332 23.04 19.40 -2.63
CA GLU A 332 23.98 20.55 -2.75
C GLU A 332 24.80 20.79 -1.48
N THR A 333 24.31 20.35 -0.31
CA THR A 333 25.09 20.44 0.95
C THR A 333 26.07 19.28 1.12
N ALA A 334 25.94 18.22 0.33
CA ALA A 334 26.89 17.12 0.33
C ALA A 334 28.17 17.53 -0.40
N LYS A 335 29.31 17.41 0.29
CA LYS A 335 30.63 17.75 -0.28
C LYS A 335 31.22 16.66 -1.19
N ALA A 336 30.47 15.57 -1.39
CA ALA A 336 30.79 14.48 -2.29
C ALA A 336 29.51 13.90 -2.92
N THR A 337 29.68 13.14 -3.99
CA THR A 337 28.60 12.45 -4.71
C THR A 337 28.84 10.93 -4.69
N GLY A 338 27.81 10.15 -5.04
CA GLY A 338 27.84 8.68 -5.14
C GLY A 338 27.19 7.97 -3.96
N GLY A 339 26.58 6.83 -4.25
CA GLY A 339 25.76 6.08 -3.30
C GLY A 339 24.47 6.79 -2.90
N ALA A 340 23.73 6.21 -1.97
CA ALA A 340 22.63 6.89 -1.29
C ALA A 340 23.18 7.81 -0.22
N ILE A 341 22.77 9.09 -0.25
CA ILE A 341 23.28 10.11 0.69
C ILE A 341 22.29 10.28 1.83
N SER A 342 22.79 10.24 3.05
CA SER A 342 22.04 10.54 4.26
C SER A 342 22.88 11.37 5.23
N PHE A 343 22.23 11.96 6.24
CA PHE A 343 22.87 12.84 7.21
C PHE A 343 22.52 12.38 8.62
N TYR A 344 23.52 12.23 9.47
CA TYR A 344 23.34 11.85 10.86
C TYR A 344 24.48 12.37 11.73
N GLY A 345 24.16 12.98 12.88
CA GLY A 345 25.15 13.45 13.85
C GLY A 345 26.16 14.44 13.25
N GLY A 346 25.74 15.34 12.34
CA GLY A 346 26.58 16.31 11.68
C GLY A 346 27.51 15.72 10.61
N LYS A 347 27.30 14.46 10.23
CA LYS A 347 28.08 13.77 9.18
C LYS A 347 27.23 13.49 7.96
N THR A 348 27.82 13.60 6.78
CA THR A 348 27.24 13.08 5.52
C THR A 348 27.66 11.62 5.37
N ILE A 349 26.70 10.75 5.12
CA ILE A 349 26.90 9.30 4.97
C ILE A 349 26.58 8.90 3.54
N HIS A 350 27.51 8.25 2.88
CA HIS A 350 27.35 7.67 1.55
C HIS A 350 27.22 6.15 1.67
N THR A 351 26.06 5.60 1.32
CA THR A 351 25.80 4.16 1.39
C THR A 351 25.78 3.56 -0.01
N PHE A 352 26.67 2.61 -0.28
CA PHE A 352 26.78 1.89 -1.53
C PHE A 352 26.29 0.46 -1.34
N LEU A 353 25.16 0.10 -1.95
CA LEU A 353 24.64 -1.29 -2.03
C LEU A 353 25.04 -1.97 -3.33
N THR A 354 25.56 -1.22 -4.28
CA THR A 354 26.11 -1.68 -5.55
C THR A 354 27.41 -0.92 -5.80
N SER A 355 28.30 -1.47 -6.63
CA SER A 355 29.54 -0.80 -7.00
C SER A 355 29.28 0.54 -7.67
N GLY A 356 30.16 1.50 -7.43
CA GLY A 356 30.01 2.87 -7.91
C GLY A 356 31.26 3.71 -7.66
N THR A 357 31.08 5.01 -7.55
CA THR A 357 32.17 5.97 -7.35
C THR A 357 31.79 6.99 -6.27
N PHE A 358 32.67 7.19 -5.31
CA PHE A 358 32.66 8.34 -4.40
C PHE A 358 33.50 9.45 -5.03
N ALA A 359 32.90 10.59 -5.35
CA ALA A 359 33.57 11.70 -5.97
C ALA A 359 33.35 13.00 -5.19
N THR A 360 34.43 13.72 -4.89
CA THR A 360 34.36 14.99 -4.18
C THR A 360 33.82 16.11 -5.07
N THR A 361 33.12 17.09 -4.47
CA THR A 361 32.65 18.31 -5.13
C THR A 361 33.66 19.46 -4.93
N THR A 362 33.44 20.57 -5.59
CA THR A 362 34.29 21.79 -5.47
C THR A 362 34.38 22.31 -4.03
N ASP A 363 33.38 22.02 -3.21
CA ASP A 363 33.33 22.45 -1.80
C ASP A 363 34.06 21.50 -0.86
N TRP A 364 34.63 20.41 -1.38
CA TRP A 364 35.42 19.47 -0.60
C TRP A 364 36.81 20.05 -0.31
N VAL A 365 37.15 20.17 0.95
CA VAL A 365 38.51 20.30 1.43
C VAL A 365 39.01 18.95 1.93
N SER A 366 40.34 18.75 1.96
CA SER A 366 40.89 17.48 2.45
C SER A 366 40.36 17.15 3.85
N ALA A 367 39.89 15.94 4.02
CA ALA A 367 39.32 15.48 5.27
C ALA A 367 39.51 13.97 5.42
N ASP A 368 39.50 13.53 6.66
CA ASP A 368 39.42 12.09 6.98
C ASP A 368 38.00 11.61 6.83
N VAL A 369 37.82 10.49 6.13
CA VAL A 369 36.57 9.81 5.93
C VAL A 369 36.54 8.51 6.74
N GLU A 370 35.56 8.38 7.60
CA GLU A 370 35.29 7.11 8.31
C GLU A 370 34.59 6.14 7.35
N TYR A 371 34.96 4.88 7.36
CA TYR A 371 34.33 3.88 6.51
C TYR A 371 33.99 2.58 7.22
N LEU A 372 32.94 1.94 6.73
CA LEU A 372 32.59 0.54 6.97
C LEU A 372 32.51 -0.16 5.61
N VAL A 373 33.30 -1.22 5.43
CA VAL A 373 33.29 -2.06 4.22
C VAL A 373 32.94 -3.49 4.64
N VAL A 374 31.93 -4.07 3.99
CA VAL A 374 31.47 -5.44 4.25
C VAL A 374 31.57 -6.24 2.95
N GLY A 375 32.29 -7.35 2.97
CA GLY A 375 32.40 -8.26 1.83
C GLY A 375 31.16 -9.12 1.64
N GLY A 376 31.02 -9.72 0.45
CA GLY A 376 29.97 -10.70 0.19
C GLY A 376 30.14 -11.96 1.05
N GLY A 377 29.04 -12.51 1.58
CA GLY A 377 29.05 -13.80 2.28
C GLY A 377 29.20 -14.96 1.33
N GLY A 378 29.79 -16.07 1.77
CA GLY A 378 29.89 -17.32 1.03
C GLY A 378 28.55 -18.08 1.03
N ALA A 379 28.30 -18.86 -0.01
CA ALA A 379 27.15 -19.76 -0.06
C ALA A 379 27.37 -21.04 0.73
N GLY A 380 26.30 -21.66 1.20
CA GLY A 380 26.32 -23.00 1.77
C GLY A 380 26.67 -24.07 0.74
N GLY A 381 27.24 -25.18 1.24
CA GLY A 381 27.59 -26.35 0.40
C GLY A 381 26.34 -27.00 -0.18
N ASN A 382 26.43 -27.41 -1.47
CA ASN A 382 25.36 -28.11 -2.21
C ASN A 382 25.65 -29.58 -2.31
N PHE A 383 25.45 -30.36 -1.23
CA PHE A 383 25.55 -31.82 -1.29
C PHE A 383 24.20 -32.44 -0.90
N ARG A 384 23.74 -33.44 -1.64
CA ARG A 384 22.37 -34.02 -1.63
C ARG A 384 21.80 -34.34 -0.23
N TYR A 385 22.64 -34.50 0.80
CA TYR A 385 22.19 -34.92 2.13
C TYR A 385 22.93 -34.21 3.30
N ARG A 386 23.95 -33.38 3.06
CA ARG A 386 24.77 -32.74 4.09
C ARG A 386 25.42 -31.46 3.54
N GLY A 387 24.77 -30.34 3.66
CA GLY A 387 25.35 -29.02 3.35
C GLY A 387 25.71 -28.27 4.62
N GLY A 388 26.95 -27.80 4.73
CA GLY A 388 27.33 -26.80 5.75
C GLY A 388 26.83 -25.40 5.37
N GLY A 389 26.57 -24.54 6.37
CA GLY A 389 26.25 -23.13 6.14
C GLY A 389 27.45 -22.37 5.56
N GLY A 390 27.18 -21.34 4.73
CA GLY A 390 28.21 -20.43 4.24
C GLY A 390 28.68 -19.47 5.33
N GLY A 391 29.92 -19.02 5.25
CA GLY A 391 30.47 -18.00 6.15
C GLY A 391 29.97 -16.60 5.80
N ALA A 392 29.87 -15.72 6.79
CA ALA A 392 29.59 -14.29 6.57
C ALA A 392 30.76 -13.62 5.85
N GLY A 393 30.45 -12.52 5.14
CA GLY A 393 31.50 -11.65 4.61
C GLY A 393 32.26 -10.96 5.75
N ALA A 394 33.56 -10.80 5.55
CA ALA A 394 34.37 -10.02 6.49
C ALA A 394 33.95 -8.55 6.45
N TYR A 395 34.07 -7.86 7.59
CA TYR A 395 33.89 -6.42 7.64
C TYR A 395 35.19 -5.74 8.10
N LYS A 396 35.36 -4.50 7.65
CA LYS A 396 36.47 -3.63 8.04
C LYS A 396 35.95 -2.21 8.26
N THR A 397 36.36 -1.61 9.38
CA THR A 397 36.12 -0.21 9.68
C THR A 397 37.45 0.53 9.79
N GLY A 398 37.43 1.82 9.57
CA GLY A 398 38.61 2.64 9.72
C GLY A 398 38.39 4.07 9.24
N THR A 399 39.45 4.82 9.22
CA THR A 399 39.50 6.18 8.72
C THR A 399 40.55 6.26 7.61
N THR A 400 40.28 7.01 6.56
CA THR A 400 41.23 7.24 5.46
C THR A 400 41.22 8.70 5.04
N PRO A 401 42.38 9.33 4.83
CA PRO A 401 42.42 10.67 4.32
C PRO A 401 41.99 10.72 2.87
N ILE A 402 41.13 11.66 2.53
CA ILE A 402 40.75 12.01 1.16
C ILE A 402 41.29 13.42 0.88
N GLY A 403 42.16 13.55 -0.13
CA GLY A 403 42.73 14.80 -0.56
C GLY A 403 41.70 15.84 -1.00
N SER A 404 42.17 17.05 -1.31
CA SER A 404 41.31 18.11 -1.84
C SER A 404 40.75 17.74 -3.21
N HIS A 405 39.56 18.30 -3.53
CA HIS A 405 38.95 18.16 -4.87
C HIS A 405 39.94 18.53 -6.00
N PRO A 406 39.94 17.81 -7.12
CA PRO A 406 39.07 16.70 -7.47
C PRO A 406 39.64 15.32 -7.05
N VAL A 407 38.83 14.54 -6.32
CA VAL A 407 39.17 13.15 -6.02
C VAL A 407 38.01 12.27 -6.42
N SER A 408 38.33 11.16 -7.10
CA SER A 408 37.35 10.11 -7.48
C SER A 408 37.87 8.77 -7.01
N THR A 409 37.10 8.12 -6.14
CA THR A 409 37.47 6.85 -5.48
C THR A 409 36.47 5.76 -5.89
N VAL A 410 36.99 4.65 -6.41
CA VAL A 410 36.17 3.49 -6.80
C VAL A 410 35.63 2.81 -5.55
N ILE A 411 34.36 2.48 -5.58
CA ILE A 411 33.70 1.66 -4.57
C ILE A 411 33.32 0.35 -5.26
N GLN A 412 33.82 -0.75 -4.73
CA GLN A 412 33.34 -2.07 -5.14
C GLN A 412 32.53 -2.69 -4.02
N VAL A 413 31.33 -3.17 -4.37
CA VAL A 413 30.48 -3.95 -3.49
C VAL A 413 30.52 -5.39 -3.98
N GLY A 414 31.03 -6.29 -3.15
CA GLY A 414 31.18 -7.70 -3.44
C GLY A 414 29.85 -8.43 -3.40
N ALA A 415 29.58 -9.22 -4.42
CA ALA A 415 28.42 -10.11 -4.45
C ALA A 415 28.55 -11.26 -3.45
N GLY A 416 27.43 -11.76 -2.94
CA GLY A 416 27.39 -13.05 -2.23
C GLY A 416 27.81 -14.20 -3.15
N GLY A 417 28.42 -15.25 -2.61
CA GLY A 417 28.81 -16.45 -3.35
C GLY A 417 27.59 -17.20 -3.91
N GLY A 418 27.71 -17.70 -5.15
CA GLY A 418 26.80 -18.71 -5.66
C GLY A 418 27.02 -20.05 -4.97
N SER A 419 26.18 -21.08 -5.26
CA SER A 419 26.25 -22.40 -4.63
C SER A 419 27.70 -22.94 -4.50
N ALA A 420 28.13 -23.22 -3.27
CA ALA A 420 29.46 -23.68 -2.90
C ALA A 420 30.63 -22.75 -3.31
N VAL A 421 30.38 -21.48 -3.53
CA VAL A 421 31.38 -20.46 -3.89
C VAL A 421 31.52 -19.41 -2.79
N ALA A 422 32.73 -18.90 -2.60
CA ALA A 422 33.00 -17.78 -1.70
C ALA A 422 32.36 -16.49 -2.23
N GLY A 423 32.01 -15.59 -1.32
CA GLY A 423 31.60 -14.24 -1.70
C GLY A 423 32.78 -13.41 -2.24
N SER A 424 32.45 -12.36 -2.98
CA SER A 424 33.42 -11.44 -3.56
C SER A 424 33.82 -10.34 -2.55
N PRO A 425 35.05 -9.79 -2.67
CA PRO A 425 35.50 -8.71 -1.81
C PRO A 425 34.78 -7.39 -2.13
N SER A 426 34.56 -6.59 -1.09
CA SER A 426 34.24 -5.17 -1.21
C SER A 426 35.45 -4.32 -0.84
N TYR A 427 35.59 -3.17 -1.49
CA TYR A 427 36.65 -2.22 -1.16
C TYR A 427 36.27 -0.78 -1.46
N PHE A 428 36.94 0.13 -0.74
CA PHE A 428 36.96 1.57 -0.89
C PHE A 428 38.36 1.98 -1.42
N GLY A 429 38.44 2.46 -2.66
CA GLY A 429 39.70 2.73 -3.33
C GLY A 429 40.23 1.53 -4.13
N THR A 430 41.53 1.35 -4.16
CA THR A 430 42.18 0.18 -4.76
C THR A 430 42.31 -0.94 -3.74
N PRO A 431 42.21 -2.21 -4.17
CA PRO A 431 42.34 -3.38 -3.29
C PRO A 431 43.65 -3.42 -2.54
#